data_127410ee82dc89fb0a47ff5f6a595976
#
_entry.id   127410ee82dc89fb0a47ff5f6a595976
#
_cell.length_a   1.000
_cell.length_b   1.000
_cell.length_c   1.000
_cell.angle_alpha   90.00
_cell.angle_beta   90.00
_cell.angle_gamma   90.00
#
_symmetry.space_group_name_H-M   'P 1'
#
loop_
_entity.id
_entity.type
_entity.pdbx_description
1 polymer ?
#
loop_
_entity_poly.entity_id
_entity_poly.type
_entity_poly.pdbx_seq_one_letter_code
_entity_poly.pdbx_strand_id
1 'polypeptide(L)'
;IHQKITTDTTEFKYYEFDNKGRMTIKKLYLDPFMDMYNSEIISYNISQRPSAGGIMTALTQAIEATNDCKYRRTFHSDQGWAYQMKAYAKTLKDNKIFQSMSRKGNCHDNSVMENFFGILKQEIYYGQTYYSFEELKSAIKRYIKYYNNKRTKQKLGYLSPVEYRLKYQAA
;
A
#
# COMPACT_ATOMS: atom_id res chain seq x y z
N ILE A 1 3.69 -14.85 -8.41
CA ILE A 1 2.67 -13.79 -8.30
C ILE A 1 1.72 -14.16 -7.19
N HIS A 2 1.27 -13.17 -6.41
CA HIS A 2 0.27 -13.28 -5.34
C HIS A 2 0.67 -14.16 -4.14
N GLN A 3 1.90 -14.62 -4.05
CA GLN A 3 2.34 -15.47 -2.96
C GLN A 3 2.85 -14.71 -1.74
N LYS A 4 3.59 -13.62 -1.96
CA LYS A 4 4.16 -12.80 -0.90
C LYS A 4 3.67 -11.37 -1.03
N ILE A 5 2.85 -10.94 -0.09
CA ILE A 5 2.28 -9.59 -0.04
C ILE A 5 2.92 -8.85 1.12
N THR A 6 3.30 -7.61 0.91
CA THR A 6 3.79 -6.74 1.97
C THR A 6 2.89 -5.53 2.15
N THR A 7 2.85 -4.99 3.34
CA THR A 7 2.09 -3.79 3.70
C THR A 7 2.85 -2.94 4.70
N ASP A 8 2.59 -1.66 4.67
CA ASP A 8 3.09 -0.67 5.62
C ASP A 8 2.22 0.58 5.52
N THR A 9 2.37 1.50 6.45
CA THR A 9 1.63 2.77 6.49
C THR A 9 2.56 3.93 6.20
N THR A 10 2.15 4.86 5.34
CA THR A 10 2.84 6.14 5.17
C THR A 10 1.90 7.32 5.40
N GLU A 11 2.48 8.42 5.88
CA GLU A 11 1.79 9.65 6.22
C GLU A 11 2.09 10.74 5.20
N PHE A 12 1.06 11.50 4.85
CA PHE A 12 1.13 12.71 4.04
C PHE A 12 0.53 13.87 4.82
N LYS A 13 0.96 15.10 4.49
CA LYS A 13 0.39 16.32 5.03
C LYS A 13 -0.32 17.09 3.92
N TYR A 14 -1.43 17.73 4.27
CA TYR A 14 -2.12 18.70 3.44
C TYR A 14 -2.58 19.86 4.32
N TYR A 15 -3.06 20.94 3.70
CA TYR A 15 -3.38 22.18 4.38
C TYR A 15 -4.85 22.50 4.21
N GLU A 16 -5.47 23.02 5.28
CA GLU A 16 -6.82 23.57 5.26
C GLU A 16 -6.80 24.98 5.82
N PHE A 17 -7.64 25.85 5.28
CA PHE A 17 -7.88 27.19 5.82
C PHE A 17 -9.20 27.22 6.57
N ASP A 18 -9.20 27.77 7.79
CA ASP A 18 -10.43 28.00 8.53
C ASP A 18 -11.18 29.24 8.02
N ASN A 19 -12.37 29.51 8.60
CA ASN A 19 -13.20 30.67 8.26
C ASN A 19 -12.52 32.04 8.52
N LYS A 20 -11.42 32.05 9.29
CA LYS A 20 -10.61 33.22 9.58
C LYS A 20 -9.35 33.32 8.72
N GLY A 21 -9.19 32.45 7.74
CA GLY A 21 -8.03 32.40 6.86
C GLY A 21 -6.78 31.81 7.52
N ARG A 22 -6.90 31.14 8.67
CA ARG A 22 -5.76 30.49 9.35
C ARG A 22 -5.52 29.11 8.75
N MET A 23 -4.26 28.83 8.44
CA MET A 23 -3.83 27.55 7.89
C MET A 23 -3.68 26.50 9.01
N THR A 24 -4.28 25.34 8.80
CA THR A 24 -4.13 24.15 9.65
C THR A 24 -3.48 23.03 8.87
N ILE A 25 -2.51 22.36 9.46
CA ILE A 25 -1.88 21.16 8.87
C ILE A 25 -2.70 19.93 9.25
N LYS A 26 -3.13 19.19 8.25
CA LYS A 26 -3.86 17.92 8.40
C LYS A 26 -3.04 16.76 7.86
N LYS A 27 -3.41 15.56 8.24
CA LYS A 27 -2.72 14.34 7.83
C LYS A 27 -3.61 13.40 7.03
N LEU A 28 -3.00 12.70 6.08
CA LEU A 28 -3.59 11.62 5.33
C LEU A 28 -2.69 10.38 5.48
N TYR A 29 -3.29 9.24 5.68
CA TYR A 29 -2.61 7.95 5.80
C TYR A 29 -2.94 7.06 4.62
N LEU A 30 -1.92 6.42 4.07
CA LEU A 30 -2.03 5.43 3.00
C LEU A 30 -1.49 4.09 3.51
N ASP A 31 -2.32 3.06 3.41
CA ASP A 31 -2.02 1.68 3.81
C ASP A 31 -2.14 0.75 2.60
N PRO A 32 -1.12 0.61 1.75
CA PRO A 32 -1.17 -0.26 0.59
C PRO A 32 -0.76 -1.68 0.92
N PHE A 33 -1.31 -2.63 0.18
CA PHE A 33 -0.85 -4.02 0.08
C PHE A 33 -0.22 -4.25 -1.28
N MET A 34 1.02 -4.70 -1.30
CA MET A 34 1.83 -4.85 -2.52
C MET A 34 2.28 -6.29 -2.71
N ASP A 35 2.15 -6.80 -3.92
CA ASP A 35 2.80 -8.05 -4.30
C ASP A 35 4.33 -7.83 -4.43
N MET A 36 5.09 -8.56 -3.65
CA MET A 36 6.54 -8.46 -3.65
C MET A 36 7.19 -8.97 -4.94
N TYR A 37 6.48 -9.78 -5.71
CA TYR A 37 7.01 -10.37 -6.94
C TYR A 37 7.13 -9.36 -8.08
N ASN A 38 6.02 -8.64 -8.38
CA ASN A 38 5.97 -7.67 -9.46
C ASN A 38 5.81 -6.21 -8.98
N SER A 39 5.73 -5.98 -7.67
CA SER A 39 5.49 -4.69 -7.03
C SER A 39 4.13 -4.05 -7.37
N GLU A 40 3.14 -4.83 -7.75
CA GLU A 40 1.78 -4.34 -7.98
C GLU A 40 1.10 -3.97 -6.66
N ILE A 41 0.44 -2.82 -6.61
CA ILE A 41 -0.42 -2.46 -5.49
C ILE A 41 -1.76 -3.18 -5.68
N ILE A 42 -1.99 -4.19 -4.83
CA ILE A 42 -3.16 -5.07 -4.91
C ILE A 42 -4.41 -4.40 -4.36
N SER A 43 -4.26 -3.76 -3.21
CA SER A 43 -5.30 -2.98 -2.55
C SER A 43 -4.70 -1.90 -1.68
N TYR A 44 -5.50 -0.95 -1.25
CA TYR A 44 -5.04 0.11 -0.34
C TYR A 44 -6.20 0.77 0.39
N ASN A 45 -5.88 1.37 1.54
CA ASN A 45 -6.77 2.24 2.28
C ASN A 45 -6.20 3.66 2.33
N ILE A 46 -7.05 4.67 2.23
CA ILE A 46 -6.69 6.09 2.43
C ILE A 46 -7.62 6.65 3.49
N SER A 47 -7.06 7.24 4.55
CA SER A 47 -7.83 7.75 5.68
C SER A 47 -7.22 9.02 6.27
N GLN A 48 -8.05 9.79 6.97
CA GLN A 48 -7.62 11.01 7.70
C GLN A 48 -7.02 10.68 9.06
N ARG A 49 -7.25 9.47 9.55
CA ARG A 49 -6.75 8.97 10.85
C ARG A 49 -6.30 7.53 10.68
N PRO A 50 -5.35 7.03 11.49
CA PRO A 50 -5.07 5.62 11.56
C PRO A 50 -6.36 4.84 11.81
N SER A 51 -6.70 3.93 10.92
CA SER A 51 -8.02 3.28 10.90
C SER A 51 -7.89 1.76 10.86
N ALA A 52 -8.26 1.11 11.96
CA ALA A 52 -8.36 -0.34 12.00
C ALA A 52 -9.34 -0.88 10.94
N GLY A 53 -10.52 -0.27 10.82
CA GLY A 53 -11.54 -0.67 9.85
C GLY A 53 -11.08 -0.52 8.40
N GLY A 54 -10.39 0.58 8.07
CA GLY A 54 -9.84 0.81 6.74
C GLY A 54 -8.76 -0.20 6.36
N ILE A 55 -7.84 -0.50 7.28
CA ILE A 55 -6.80 -1.50 7.08
C ILE A 55 -7.42 -2.90 6.91
N MET A 56 -8.42 -3.25 7.69
CA MET A 56 -9.13 -4.54 7.57
C MET A 56 -9.87 -4.66 6.23
N THR A 57 -10.47 -3.58 5.74
CA THR A 57 -11.10 -3.55 4.41
C THR A 57 -10.07 -3.78 3.30
N ALA A 58 -8.94 -3.07 3.34
CA ALA A 58 -7.85 -3.26 2.38
C ALA A 58 -7.24 -4.66 2.47
N LEU A 59 -7.11 -5.23 3.67
CA LEU A 59 -6.68 -6.62 3.88
C LEU A 59 -7.62 -7.61 3.21
N THR A 60 -8.93 -7.46 3.42
CA THR A 60 -9.93 -8.34 2.80
C THR A 60 -9.86 -8.29 1.28
N GLN A 61 -9.74 -7.09 0.70
CA GLN A 61 -9.56 -6.91 -0.73
C GLN A 61 -8.26 -7.57 -1.25
N ALA A 62 -7.15 -7.45 -0.49
CA ALA A 62 -5.90 -8.10 -0.85
C ALA A 62 -6.00 -9.63 -0.81
N ILE A 63 -6.71 -10.17 0.17
CA ILE A 63 -6.96 -11.61 0.29
C ILE A 63 -7.77 -12.13 -0.90
N GLU A 64 -8.83 -11.41 -1.28
CA GLU A 64 -9.67 -11.75 -2.43
C GLU A 64 -8.90 -11.67 -3.74
N ALA A 65 -8.16 -10.60 -3.98
CA ALA A 65 -7.39 -10.37 -5.19
C ALA A 65 -6.25 -11.39 -5.39
N THR A 66 -5.78 -12.01 -4.32
CA THR A 66 -4.70 -13.00 -4.35
C THR A 66 -5.17 -14.45 -4.19
N ASN A 67 -6.48 -14.67 -4.30
CA ASN A 67 -7.09 -15.99 -4.06
C ASN A 67 -6.79 -17.01 -5.17
N ASP A 68 -6.28 -16.57 -6.30
CA ASP A 68 -5.81 -17.39 -7.43
C ASP A 68 -4.45 -18.08 -7.15
N CYS A 69 -3.76 -17.68 -6.09
CA CYS A 69 -2.47 -18.23 -5.73
C CYS A 69 -2.61 -19.69 -5.26
N LYS A 70 -1.95 -20.61 -5.97
CA LYS A 70 -1.99 -22.07 -5.67
C LYS A 70 -1.10 -22.45 -4.48
N TYR A 71 -0.21 -21.57 -4.04
CA TYR A 71 0.73 -21.80 -2.96
C TYR A 71 0.27 -21.15 -1.67
N ARG A 72 0.87 -21.57 -0.55
CA ARG A 72 0.64 -20.90 0.72
C ARG A 72 1.07 -19.43 0.63
N ARG A 73 0.13 -18.53 0.84
CA ARG A 73 0.40 -17.09 0.83
C ARG A 73 1.07 -16.63 2.13
N THR A 74 1.89 -15.60 2.01
CA THR A 74 2.52 -14.92 3.15
C THR A 74 2.23 -13.44 3.07
N PHE A 75 1.68 -12.87 4.15
CA PHE A 75 1.50 -11.43 4.28
C PHE A 75 2.49 -10.90 5.31
N HIS A 76 3.36 -10.00 4.87
CA HIS A 76 4.44 -9.42 5.64
C HIS A 76 4.13 -7.97 6.03
N SER A 77 4.43 -7.61 7.28
CA SER A 77 4.32 -6.24 7.79
C SER A 77 5.43 -5.96 8.79
N ASP A 78 5.53 -4.69 9.23
CA ASP A 78 6.24 -4.38 10.45
C ASP A 78 5.44 -4.81 11.70
N GLN A 79 5.90 -4.42 12.89
CA GLN A 79 5.20 -4.68 14.15
C GLN A 79 4.25 -3.53 14.55
N GLY A 80 3.71 -2.79 13.58
CA GLY A 80 2.73 -1.74 13.81
C GLY A 80 1.47 -2.26 14.53
N TRP A 81 0.81 -1.37 15.27
CA TRP A 81 -0.33 -1.72 16.14
C TRP A 81 -1.46 -2.45 15.38
N ALA A 82 -1.74 -2.02 14.15
CA ALA A 82 -2.82 -2.61 13.35
C ALA A 82 -2.57 -4.08 13.01
N TYR A 83 -1.33 -4.41 12.71
CA TYR A 83 -0.93 -5.78 12.31
C TYR A 83 -0.84 -6.74 13.50
N GLN A 84 -0.77 -6.19 14.73
CA GLN A 84 -0.80 -6.95 15.98
C GLN A 84 -2.22 -7.18 16.50
N MET A 85 -3.24 -6.59 15.88
CA MET A 85 -4.64 -6.81 16.28
C MET A 85 -5.05 -8.27 16.10
N LYS A 86 -5.79 -8.78 17.08
CA LYS A 86 -6.35 -10.16 17.02
C LYS A 86 -7.21 -10.38 15.78
N ALA A 87 -7.99 -9.37 15.38
CA ALA A 87 -8.82 -9.43 14.18
C ALA A 87 -7.98 -9.60 12.91
N TYR A 88 -6.87 -8.86 12.78
CA TYR A 88 -5.94 -8.97 11.66
C TYR A 88 -5.33 -10.38 11.56
N ALA A 89 -4.75 -10.86 12.66
CA ALA A 89 -4.15 -12.19 12.75
C ALA A 89 -5.17 -13.31 12.49
N LYS A 90 -6.38 -13.18 13.05
CA LYS A 90 -7.48 -14.13 12.85
C LYS A 90 -7.91 -14.20 11.39
N THR A 91 -8.07 -13.06 10.73
CA THR A 91 -8.46 -12.99 9.31
C THR A 91 -7.43 -13.70 8.42
N LEU A 92 -6.14 -13.48 8.65
CA LEU A 92 -5.08 -14.21 7.93
C LEU A 92 -5.14 -15.72 8.19
N LYS A 93 -5.26 -16.12 9.45
CA LYS A 93 -5.34 -17.53 9.85
C LYS A 93 -6.53 -18.25 9.23
N ASP A 94 -7.72 -17.63 9.27
CA ASP A 94 -8.95 -18.18 8.70
C ASP A 94 -8.84 -18.39 7.18
N ASN A 95 -8.03 -17.56 6.50
CA ASN A 95 -7.72 -17.68 5.08
C ASN A 95 -6.46 -18.51 4.77
N LYS A 96 -5.89 -19.20 5.76
CA LYS A 96 -4.68 -20.04 5.63
C LYS A 96 -3.47 -19.27 5.11
N ILE A 97 -3.36 -18.00 5.47
CA ILE A 97 -2.26 -17.10 5.13
C ILE A 97 -1.28 -17.03 6.28
N PHE A 98 0.00 -17.16 6.00
CA PHE A 98 1.06 -17.00 6.99
C PHE A 98 1.30 -15.51 7.27
N GLN A 99 1.22 -15.11 8.54
CA GLN A 99 1.58 -13.77 8.97
C GLN A 99 3.08 -13.72 9.25
N SER A 100 3.80 -12.85 8.55
CA SER A 100 5.21 -12.56 8.79
C SER A 100 5.36 -11.13 9.29
N MET A 101 6.23 -10.91 10.26
CA MET A 101 6.54 -9.58 10.77
C MET A 101 8.04 -9.33 10.77
N SER A 102 8.47 -8.11 10.42
CA SER A 102 9.84 -7.66 10.57
C SER A 102 10.30 -7.74 12.03
N ARG A 103 11.59 -7.97 12.24
CA ARG A 103 12.17 -7.88 13.58
C ARG A 103 12.09 -6.44 14.10
N LYS A 104 11.90 -6.27 15.39
CA LYS A 104 11.83 -4.95 16.02
C LYS A 104 13.09 -4.15 15.70
N GLY A 105 12.91 -2.97 15.09
CA GLY A 105 14.01 -2.07 14.72
C GLY A 105 14.75 -2.41 13.43
N ASN A 106 14.32 -3.41 12.64
CA ASN A 106 14.92 -3.77 11.36
C ASN A 106 14.06 -3.31 10.18
N CYS A 107 14.22 -2.04 9.78
CA CYS A 107 13.50 -1.44 8.66
C CYS A 107 13.90 -2.04 7.29
N HIS A 108 15.03 -2.72 7.17
CA HIS A 108 15.48 -3.32 5.92
C HIS A 108 14.56 -4.46 5.42
N ASP A 109 13.77 -5.04 6.31
CA ASP A 109 12.87 -6.15 5.95
C ASP A 109 11.67 -5.71 5.09
N ASN A 110 11.40 -4.41 4.96
CA ASN A 110 10.32 -3.86 4.13
C ASN A 110 10.79 -2.83 3.09
N SER A 111 12.02 -2.97 2.62
CA SER A 111 12.65 -2.05 1.65
C SER A 111 11.86 -1.87 0.35
N VAL A 112 11.08 -2.86 -0.06
CA VAL A 112 10.23 -2.79 -1.27
C VAL A 112 9.12 -1.75 -1.09
N MET A 113 8.50 -1.72 0.07
CA MET A 113 7.46 -0.76 0.40
C MET A 113 8.04 0.64 0.61
N GLU A 114 9.17 0.74 1.30
CA GLU A 114 9.87 2.03 1.45
C GLU A 114 10.26 2.63 0.10
N ASN A 115 10.72 1.81 -0.83
CA ASN A 115 11.01 2.25 -2.20
C ASN A 115 9.75 2.78 -2.90
N PHE A 116 8.63 2.09 -2.79
CA PHE A 116 7.36 2.55 -3.36
C PHE A 116 6.93 3.90 -2.77
N PHE A 117 6.99 4.06 -1.46
CA PHE A 117 6.65 5.33 -0.80
C PHE A 117 7.57 6.47 -1.24
N GLY A 118 8.87 6.20 -1.35
CA GLY A 118 9.84 7.18 -1.83
C GLY A 118 9.53 7.65 -3.25
N ILE A 119 9.27 6.73 -4.16
CA ILE A 119 8.93 7.04 -5.56
C ILE A 119 7.61 7.81 -5.64
N LEU A 120 6.58 7.35 -4.94
CA LEU A 120 5.28 8.02 -4.92
C LEU A 120 5.41 9.47 -4.44
N LYS A 121 6.09 9.68 -3.31
CA LYS A 121 6.29 11.02 -2.75
C LYS A 121 7.14 11.91 -3.66
N GLN A 122 8.15 11.36 -4.30
CA GLN A 122 8.99 12.07 -5.26
C GLN A 122 8.19 12.53 -6.49
N GLU A 123 7.29 11.70 -7.00
CA GLU A 123 6.59 11.95 -8.26
C GLU A 123 5.34 12.82 -8.10
N ILE A 124 4.64 12.79 -6.95
CA ILE A 124 3.39 13.54 -6.78
C ILE A 124 3.27 14.38 -5.52
N TYR A 125 4.19 14.27 -4.57
CA TYR A 125 4.02 14.92 -3.27
C TYR A 125 5.06 16.02 -3.01
N TYR A 126 6.36 15.72 -3.15
CA TYR A 126 7.40 16.71 -2.92
C TYR A 126 7.34 17.82 -3.97
N GLY A 127 7.41 19.07 -3.52
CA GLY A 127 7.27 20.25 -4.38
C GLY A 127 5.82 20.59 -4.77
N GLN A 128 4.84 19.83 -4.30
CA GLN A 128 3.42 20.10 -4.47
C GLN A 128 2.78 20.48 -3.12
N THR A 129 1.74 21.32 -3.17
CA THR A 129 0.95 21.67 -2.00
C THR A 129 -0.50 21.28 -2.24
N TYR A 130 -1.07 20.54 -1.30
CA TYR A 130 -2.46 20.09 -1.37
C TYR A 130 -3.28 20.82 -0.31
N TYR A 131 -4.45 21.31 -0.67
CA TYR A 131 -5.31 22.15 0.17
C TYR A 131 -6.59 21.45 0.63
N SER A 132 -6.77 20.18 0.29
CA SER A 132 -7.85 19.37 0.81
C SER A 132 -7.49 17.89 0.86
N PHE A 133 -8.18 17.15 1.72
CA PHE A 133 -8.08 15.69 1.77
C PHE A 133 -8.44 15.05 0.42
N GLU A 134 -9.52 15.51 -0.20
CA GLU A 134 -10.00 14.94 -1.48
C GLU A 134 -9.02 15.20 -2.62
N GLU A 135 -8.39 16.36 -2.67
CA GLU A 135 -7.35 16.69 -3.66
C GLU A 135 -6.16 15.74 -3.57
N LEU A 136 -5.61 15.57 -2.38
CA LEU A 136 -4.47 14.66 -2.14
C LEU A 136 -4.86 13.19 -2.36
N LYS A 137 -6.01 12.77 -1.84
CA LYS A 137 -6.55 11.42 -2.05
C LYS A 137 -6.71 11.10 -3.54
N SER A 138 -7.27 12.03 -4.32
CA SER A 138 -7.43 11.86 -5.77
C SER A 138 -6.09 11.74 -6.48
N ALA A 139 -5.09 12.54 -6.09
CA ALA A 139 -3.74 12.47 -6.65
C ALA A 139 -3.09 11.10 -6.37
N ILE A 140 -3.20 10.59 -5.15
CA ILE A 140 -2.69 9.26 -4.78
C ILE A 140 -3.39 8.15 -5.57
N LYS A 141 -4.72 8.20 -5.68
CA LYS A 141 -5.50 7.21 -6.45
C LYS A 141 -5.11 7.18 -7.92
N ARG A 142 -4.97 8.35 -8.55
CA ARG A 142 -4.52 8.45 -9.95
C ARG A 142 -3.10 7.93 -10.11
N TYR A 143 -2.22 8.23 -9.15
CA TYR A 143 -0.85 7.74 -9.18
C TYR A 143 -0.78 6.22 -9.06
N ILE A 144 -1.48 5.60 -8.14
CA ILE A 144 -1.50 4.13 -7.99
C ILE A 144 -2.01 3.47 -9.28
N LYS A 145 -3.04 4.02 -9.91
CA LYS A 145 -3.53 3.53 -11.20
C LYS A 145 -2.46 3.63 -12.30
N TYR A 146 -1.78 4.77 -12.38
CA TYR A 146 -0.66 4.98 -13.31
C TYR A 146 0.51 4.02 -13.01
N TYR A 147 0.90 3.93 -11.74
CA TYR A 147 1.98 3.07 -11.28
C TYR A 147 1.75 1.60 -11.65
N ASN A 148 0.58 1.09 -11.40
CA ASN A 148 0.23 -0.30 -11.70
C ASN A 148 0.18 -0.60 -13.20
N ASN A 149 -0.37 0.32 -14.01
CA ASN A 149 -0.74 0.02 -15.38
C ASN A 149 0.20 0.62 -16.44
N LYS A 150 0.99 1.64 -16.08
CA LYS A 150 1.79 2.38 -17.07
C LYS A 150 3.24 2.63 -16.65
N ARG A 151 3.51 2.69 -15.34
CA ARG A 151 4.87 2.98 -14.88
C ARG A 151 5.76 1.78 -15.08
N THR A 152 6.64 1.86 -16.07
CA THR A 152 7.57 0.78 -16.39
C THR A 152 8.68 0.63 -15.35
N LYS A 153 9.15 -0.57 -15.15
CA LYS A 153 10.23 -0.92 -14.23
C LYS A 153 11.30 -1.74 -14.93
N GLN A 154 12.55 -1.32 -14.82
CA GLN A 154 13.67 -2.03 -15.42
C GLN A 154 13.74 -3.49 -14.95
N LYS A 155 13.56 -3.75 -13.66
CA LYS A 155 13.57 -5.11 -13.09
C LYS A 155 12.44 -6.01 -13.61
N LEU A 156 11.40 -5.44 -14.22
CA LEU A 156 10.30 -6.16 -14.84
C LEU A 156 10.44 -6.22 -16.38
N GLY A 157 11.65 -6.00 -16.89
CA GLY A 157 11.88 -5.95 -18.33
C GLY A 157 11.19 -4.77 -19.00
N TYR A 158 11.14 -3.62 -18.33
CA TYR A 158 10.47 -2.39 -18.77
C TYR A 158 8.94 -2.52 -18.95
N LEU A 159 8.34 -3.49 -18.28
CA LEU A 159 6.89 -3.61 -18.16
C LEU A 159 6.39 -2.90 -16.90
N SER A 160 5.12 -2.50 -16.90
CA SER A 160 4.43 -2.11 -15.69
C SER A 160 4.09 -3.34 -14.83
N PRO A 161 3.78 -3.17 -13.54
CA PRO A 161 3.39 -4.30 -12.68
C PRO A 161 2.27 -5.16 -13.26
N VAL A 162 1.21 -4.54 -13.78
CA VAL A 162 0.06 -5.27 -14.36
C VAL A 162 0.45 -5.96 -15.67
N GLU A 163 1.16 -5.29 -16.58
CA GLU A 163 1.64 -5.90 -17.83
C GLU A 163 2.51 -7.13 -17.54
N TYR A 164 3.39 -7.02 -16.55
CA TYR A 164 4.23 -8.12 -16.11
C TYR A 164 3.39 -9.30 -15.59
N ARG A 165 2.39 -9.05 -14.73
CA ARG A 165 1.48 -10.08 -14.23
C ARG A 165 0.75 -10.78 -15.37
N LEU A 166 0.13 -10.02 -16.26
CA LEU A 166 -0.63 -10.57 -17.39
C LEU A 166 0.24 -11.45 -18.30
N LYS A 167 1.46 -11.01 -18.57
CA LYS A 167 2.41 -11.79 -19.38
C LYS A 167 2.76 -13.15 -18.76
N TYR A 168 2.91 -13.23 -17.45
CA TYR A 168 3.33 -14.44 -16.75
C TYR A 168 2.19 -15.28 -16.17
N GLN A 169 0.96 -14.76 -16.13
CA GLN A 169 -0.22 -15.57 -15.83
C GLN A 169 -0.75 -16.31 -17.06
N ALA A 170 -0.48 -15.81 -18.25
CA ALA A 170 -0.88 -16.44 -19.53
C ALA A 170 0.06 -17.55 -19.98
N ALA A 171 1.18 -17.74 -19.31
CA ALA A 171 2.14 -18.82 -19.56
C ALA A 171 1.93 -19.97 -18.57
#